data_ec31d735ade5db87348ea15c45b758e6
#
_entry.id   ec31d735ade5db87348ea15c45b758e6
#
_cell.length_a   1.000
_cell.length_b   1.000
_cell.length_c   1.000
_cell.angle_alpha   90.00
_cell.angle_beta   90.00
_cell.angle_gamma   90.00
#
_symmetry.space_group_name_H-M   'P 1'
#
loop_
_entity.id
_entity.type
_entity.pdbx_description
1 polymer ?
#
loop_
_entity_poly.entity_id
_entity_poly.type
_entity_poly.pdbx_seq_one_letter_code
_entity_poly.pdbx_strand_id
1 'polypeptide(L)' 'MGNDALYVEIYHAILKSIQANEYPENSPLPSERYLCEKYHVSRSTIRQALNLLQESGVVYTV' A
#
# COMPACT_ATOMS: atom_id res chain seq x y z
N MET A 1 3.26 6.74 -18.59
CA MET A 1 3.34 5.43 -18.68
C MET A 1 3.93 4.81 -17.48
N GLY A 2 4.06 3.68 -17.27
CA GLY A 2 4.79 2.87 -16.34
C GLY A 2 4.60 3.17 -14.88
N ASN A 3 5.32 4.14 -14.37
CA ASN A 3 5.38 4.36 -12.93
C ASN A 3 4.05 4.77 -12.31
N ASP A 4 3.27 5.58 -13.01
CA ASP A 4 1.99 6.03 -12.48
C ASP A 4 1.01 4.87 -12.34
N ALA A 5 1.02 3.97 -13.31
CA ALA A 5 0.16 2.79 -13.25
C ALA A 5 0.63 1.82 -12.16
N LEU A 6 1.94 1.76 -11.93
CA LEU A 6 2.49 0.82 -10.99
C LEU A 6 2.03 1.11 -9.56
N TYR A 7 2.08 2.36 -9.12
CA TYR A 7 1.66 2.63 -7.74
C TYR A 7 0.16 2.44 -7.55
N VAL A 8 -0.62 2.63 -8.60
CA VAL A 8 -2.06 2.36 -8.54
C VAL A 8 -2.31 0.86 -8.37
N GLU A 9 -1.56 0.02 -9.08
CA GLU A 9 -1.67 -1.42 -8.90
C GLU A 9 -1.31 -1.84 -7.48
N ILE A 10 -0.23 -1.24 -6.92
CA ILE A 10 0.17 -1.51 -5.54
C ILE A 10 -0.93 -1.07 -4.57
N TYR A 11 -1.49 0.11 -4.80
CA TYR A 11 -2.61 0.61 -4.00
C TYR A 11 -3.76 -0.39 -3.97
N HIS A 12 -4.17 -0.88 -5.14
CA HIS A 12 -5.26 -1.85 -5.20
C HIS A 12 -4.90 -3.15 -4.49
N ALA A 13 -3.66 -3.60 -4.63
CA ALA A 13 -3.22 -4.82 -3.97
C ALA A 13 -3.27 -4.68 -2.45
N ILE A 14 -2.79 -3.56 -1.93
CA ILE A 14 -2.81 -3.31 -0.49
C ILE A 14 -4.25 -3.18 0.01
N LEU A 15 -5.06 -2.44 -0.73
CA LEU A 15 -6.47 -2.26 -0.36
C LEU A 15 -7.19 -3.60 -0.28
N LYS A 16 -6.94 -4.46 -1.25
CA LYS A 16 -7.56 -5.78 -1.28
C LYS A 16 -7.12 -6.61 -0.08
N SER A 17 -5.85 -6.52 0.30
CA SER A 17 -5.34 -7.22 1.47
C SER A 17 -6.02 -6.74 2.75
N ILE A 18 -6.23 -5.43 2.86
CA ILE A 18 -6.94 -4.86 4.02
C ILE A 18 -8.37 -5.38 4.06
N GLN A 19 -9.05 -5.37 2.93
CA GLN A 19 -10.43 -5.85 2.84
C GLN A 19 -10.55 -7.34 3.15
N ALA A 20 -9.50 -8.09 2.84
CA ALA A 20 -9.46 -9.53 3.13
C ALA A 20 -9.00 -9.84 4.56
N ASN A 21 -8.80 -8.81 5.37
CA ASN A 21 -8.34 -8.93 6.76
C ASN A 21 -6.95 -9.53 6.92
N GLU A 22 -6.11 -9.42 5.90
CA GLU A 22 -4.72 -9.81 6.02
C GLU A 22 -3.98 -8.87 6.95
N TYR A 23 -4.41 -7.61 6.99
CA TYR A 23 -3.92 -6.60 7.91
C TYR A 23 -5.11 -6.16 8.76
N PRO A 24 -5.29 -6.74 9.96
CA PRO A 24 -6.48 -6.45 10.76
C PRO A 24 -6.65 -4.97 11.06
N GLU A 25 -7.90 -4.55 11.20
CA GLU A 25 -8.22 -3.19 11.56
C GLU A 25 -7.53 -2.80 12.87
N ASN A 26 -7.03 -1.58 12.93
CA ASN A 26 -6.29 -1.05 14.08
C ASN A 26 -4.92 -1.69 14.28
N SER A 27 -4.47 -2.48 13.33
CA SER A 27 -3.12 -3.03 13.35
C SER A 27 -2.24 -2.24 12.40
N PRO A 28 -0.94 -2.09 12.68
CA PRO A 28 -0.07 -1.39 11.75
C PRO A 28 0.10 -2.19 10.46
N LEU A 29 0.18 -1.45 9.35
CA LEU A 29 0.57 -2.07 8.09
C LEU A 29 2.05 -2.45 8.17
N PRO A 30 2.49 -3.39 7.33
CA PRO A 30 3.91 -3.69 7.23
C PRO A 30 4.71 -2.44 6.87
N SER A 31 5.99 -2.45 7.21
CA SER A 31 6.86 -1.31 6.93
C SER A 31 6.99 -1.10 5.42
N GLU A 32 7.42 0.12 5.05
CA GLU A 32 7.71 0.43 3.65
C GLU A 32 8.72 -0.55 3.08
N ARG A 33 9.74 -0.87 3.86
CA ARG A 33 10.78 -1.80 3.43
C ARG A 33 10.18 -3.16 3.08
N TYR A 34 9.34 -3.67 3.95
CA TYR A 34 8.69 -4.96 3.71
C TYR A 34 7.87 -4.93 2.43
N LEU A 35 7.09 -3.85 2.24
CA LEU A 35 6.24 -3.72 1.05
C LEU A 35 7.08 -3.59 -0.22
N CYS A 36 8.19 -2.87 -0.15
CA CYS A 36 9.10 -2.74 -1.28
C CYS A 36 9.62 -4.11 -1.70
N GLU A 37 10.00 -4.93 -0.73
CA GLU A 37 10.52 -6.26 -1.00
C GLU A 37 9.43 -7.20 -1.52
N LYS A 38 8.24 -7.09 -0.94
CA LYS A 38 7.11 -7.94 -1.33
C LYS A 38 6.69 -7.68 -2.77
N TYR A 39 6.62 -6.42 -3.15
CA TYR A 39 6.12 -6.05 -4.48
C TYR A 39 7.24 -5.75 -5.48
N HIS A 40 8.49 -5.78 -5.04
CA HIS A 40 9.64 -5.52 -5.91
C HIS A 40 9.57 -4.14 -6.56
N VAL A 41 9.28 -3.14 -5.75
CA VAL A 41 9.18 -1.76 -6.24
C VAL A 41 9.99 -0.83 -5.35
N SER A 42 10.19 0.38 -5.80
CA SER A 42 10.94 1.38 -5.04
C SER A 42 10.11 1.90 -3.87
N ARG A 43 10.81 2.49 -2.90
CA ARG A 43 10.16 3.07 -1.73
C ARG A 43 9.23 4.21 -2.13
N SER A 44 9.61 5.02 -3.11
CA SER A 44 8.76 6.12 -3.54
C SER A 44 7.45 5.61 -4.14
N THR A 45 7.48 4.50 -4.84
CA THR A 45 6.27 3.89 -5.37
C THR A 45 5.36 3.45 -4.24
N ILE A 46 5.93 2.84 -3.20
CA ILE A 46 5.14 2.42 -2.04
C ILE A 46 4.54 3.63 -1.34
N ARG A 47 5.31 4.71 -1.17
CA ARG A 47 4.80 5.92 -0.53
C ARG A 47 3.64 6.53 -1.31
N GLN A 48 3.74 6.55 -2.62
CA GLN A 48 2.64 7.04 -3.46
C GLN A 48 1.38 6.20 -3.28
N ALA A 49 1.54 4.89 -3.21
CA ALA A 49 0.41 3.99 -2.99
C ALA A 49 -0.23 4.22 -1.62
N LEU A 50 0.60 4.38 -0.58
CA LEU A 50 0.08 4.63 0.76
C LEU A 50 -0.61 6.00 0.85
N ASN A 51 -0.07 7.01 0.18
CA ASN A 51 -0.73 8.31 0.12
C ASN A 51 -2.11 8.20 -0.53
N LEU A 52 -2.21 7.42 -1.59
CA LEU A 52 -3.48 7.22 -2.26
C LEU A 52 -4.49 6.53 -1.35
N LEU A 53 -4.03 5.57 -0.54
CA LEU A 53 -4.89 4.94 0.45
C LEU A 53 -5.46 5.96 1.42
N GLN A 54 -4.60 6.85 1.94
CA GLN A 54 -5.04 7.89 2.86
C GLN A 54 -6.05 8.82 2.21
N GLU A 55 -5.78 9.23 0.98
CA GLU A 55 -6.68 10.12 0.25
C GLU A 55 -8.03 9.46 -0.02
N SER A 56 -8.05 8.16 -0.13
CA SER A 56 -9.28 7.41 -0.35
C SER A 56 -10.08 7.18 0.92
N GLY A 57 -9.59 7.65 2.06
CA GLY A 57 -10.28 7.52 3.31
C GLY A 57 -10.03 6.23 4.06
N VAL A 58 -9.07 5.43 3.59
CA VAL A 58 -8.70 4.20 4.28
C VAL A 58 -7.88 4.56 5.51
N VAL A 59 -8.29 4.05 6.66
CA VAL A 59 -7.61 4.33 7.93
C VAL A 59 -6.67 3.17 8.25
N TYR A 60 -5.41 3.50 8.52
CA TYR A 60 -4.43 2.49 8.91
C TYR A 60 -3.38 3.13 9.81
N THR A 61 -2.67 2.28 10.54
CA THR A 61 -1.57 2.71 11.40
C THR A 61 -0.26 2.24 10.77
N VAL A 62 0.72 3.11 10.77
CA VAL A 62 2.03 2.78 10.21
C VAL A 62 3.04 2.61 11.33
#